data_7674d5bb3a33d57398bb067be774e115
#
_entry.id   7674d5bb3a33d57398bb067be774e115
#
_cell.length_a   1.000
_cell.length_b   1.000
_cell.length_c   1.000
_cell.angle_alpha   90.00
_cell.angle_beta   90.00
_cell.angle_gamma   90.00
#
_symmetry.space_group_name_H-M   'P 1'
#
loop_
_entity.id
_entity.type
_entity.pdbx_description
1 polymer ?
#
loop_
_entity_poly.entity_id
_entity_poly.type
_entity_poly.pdbx_seq_one_letter_code
_entity_poly.pdbx_strand_id
1 'polypeptide(L)'
;MRQIKALHVGPYETNCYLVGNPETEQLIIIDPGAEPDEIREEIRGMNMLPVAIFLTHGHFDHIGAVRELQSVYDIPVIAGRGGESFLKDYGKIAPKGAEEYFPESLMHFPVARYVDDEELVEYAGFPITCFATPGHTEDGTCFFFPTETILFSGDTLFMESVGRTDL
;
A
#
# COMPACT_ATOMS: atom_id res chain seq x y z
N MET A 1 15.07 -2.10 17.61
CA MET A 1 14.27 -0.88 17.29
C MET A 1 13.79 -1.07 15.87
N ARG A 2 12.48 -1.04 15.65
CA ARG A 2 11.87 -1.26 14.32
C ARG A 2 12.24 -0.13 13.37
N GLN A 3 12.32 -0.42 12.09
CA GLN A 3 12.76 0.55 11.08
C GLN A 3 11.56 0.89 10.20
N ILE A 4 11.13 2.15 10.21
CA ILE A 4 10.09 2.64 9.30
C ILE A 4 10.74 3.72 8.45
N LYS A 5 10.61 3.57 7.15
CA LYS A 5 11.07 4.55 6.16
C LYS A 5 9.88 5.00 5.33
N ALA A 6 9.68 6.30 5.22
CA ALA A 6 8.73 6.90 4.30
C ALA A 6 9.48 7.40 3.06
N LEU A 7 8.98 7.07 1.88
CA LEU A 7 9.42 7.56 0.59
C LEU A 7 8.28 8.37 -0.01
N HIS A 8 8.59 9.50 -0.64
CA HIS A 8 7.62 10.31 -1.38
C HIS A 8 7.77 9.97 -2.85
N VAL A 9 6.81 9.23 -3.40
CA VAL A 9 6.93 8.65 -4.75
C VAL A 9 5.97 9.29 -5.73
N GLY A 10 6.45 9.42 -6.98
CA GLY A 10 5.67 9.93 -8.10
C GLY A 10 5.32 11.42 -8.02
N PRO A 11 4.58 11.93 -9.01
CA PRO A 11 4.25 13.36 -9.14
C PRO A 11 3.30 13.87 -8.05
N TYR A 12 2.63 12.98 -7.32
CA TYR A 12 1.73 13.31 -6.21
C TYR A 12 2.42 13.24 -4.86
N GLU A 13 3.72 12.88 -4.83
CA GLU A 13 4.51 12.73 -3.61
C GLU A 13 3.83 11.80 -2.59
N THR A 14 3.18 10.72 -3.09
CA THR A 14 2.47 9.75 -2.29
C THR A 14 3.42 9.03 -1.34
N ASN A 15 3.01 8.87 -0.09
CA ASN A 15 3.82 8.18 0.90
C ASN A 15 3.82 6.67 0.66
N CYS A 16 4.95 6.13 0.23
CA CYS A 16 5.26 4.71 0.28
C CYS A 16 6.02 4.40 1.57
N TYR A 17 5.56 3.43 2.35
CA TYR A 17 6.24 3.06 3.59
C TYR A 17 6.92 1.70 3.49
N LEU A 18 8.16 1.63 3.98
CA LEU A 18 8.88 0.39 4.23
C LEU A 18 8.91 0.15 5.74
N VAL A 19 8.23 -0.90 6.19
CA VAL A 19 8.06 -1.23 7.61
C VAL A 19 8.86 -2.48 7.92
N GLY A 20 10.08 -2.29 8.45
CA GLY A 20 11.03 -3.35 8.70
C GLY A 20 11.07 -3.84 10.14
N ASN A 21 11.17 -5.15 10.30
CA ASN A 21 11.38 -5.82 11.59
C ASN A 21 12.78 -6.42 11.65
N PRO A 22 13.71 -5.83 12.41
CA PRO A 22 15.08 -6.35 12.54
C PRO A 22 15.18 -7.73 13.19
N GLU A 23 14.17 -8.14 13.97
CA GLU A 23 14.16 -9.45 14.63
C GLU A 23 13.91 -10.60 13.63
N THR A 24 13.11 -10.33 12.59
CA THR A 24 12.82 -11.29 11.52
C THR A 24 13.62 -11.04 10.25
N GLU A 25 14.31 -9.90 10.16
CA GLU A 25 14.99 -9.41 8.95
C GLU A 25 14.03 -9.28 7.74
N GLN A 26 12.74 -9.04 8.03
CA GLN A 26 11.69 -8.91 7.02
C GLN A 26 11.07 -7.51 7.04
N LEU A 27 10.50 -7.11 5.90
CA LEU A 27 9.74 -5.86 5.80
C LEU A 27 8.45 -6.01 5.00
N ILE A 28 7.53 -5.10 5.26
CA ILE A 28 6.29 -4.89 4.51
C ILE A 28 6.43 -3.59 3.70
N ILE A 29 5.92 -3.60 2.47
CA ILE A 29 5.80 -2.41 1.63
C ILE A 29 4.34 -1.95 1.70
N ILE A 30 4.10 -0.66 1.96
CA ILE A 30 2.74 -0.08 1.99
C ILE A 30 2.66 1.00 0.92
N ASP A 31 1.64 0.94 0.07
CA ASP A 31 1.32 1.89 -1.00
C ASP A 31 2.50 2.26 -1.91
N PRO A 32 3.10 1.30 -2.63
CA PRO A 32 4.14 1.60 -3.60
C PRO A 32 3.54 2.24 -4.86
N GLY A 33 3.36 3.55 -4.84
CA GLY A 33 2.63 4.30 -5.86
C GLY A 33 3.38 4.51 -7.17
N ALA A 34 4.71 4.65 -7.11
CA ALA A 34 5.56 4.91 -8.27
C ALA A 34 7.02 4.56 -7.96
N GLU A 35 7.92 4.76 -8.93
CA GLU A 35 9.39 4.71 -8.77
C GLU A 35 9.89 3.38 -8.17
N PRO A 36 9.54 2.23 -8.77
CA PRO A 36 9.90 0.91 -8.24
C PRO A 36 11.41 0.72 -8.04
N ASP A 37 12.25 1.31 -8.87
CA ASP A 37 13.71 1.22 -8.75
C ASP A 37 14.22 1.92 -7.49
N GLU A 38 13.69 3.10 -7.15
CA GLU A 38 14.02 3.82 -5.92
C GLU A 38 13.60 3.03 -4.69
N ILE A 39 12.36 2.51 -4.69
CA ILE A 39 11.87 1.64 -3.61
C ILE A 39 12.78 0.43 -3.43
N ARG A 40 13.21 -0.21 -4.52
CA ARG A 40 14.13 -1.37 -4.49
C ARG A 40 15.51 -1.01 -3.95
N GLU A 41 16.03 0.17 -4.27
CA GLU A 41 17.32 0.64 -3.73
C GLU A 41 17.23 0.85 -2.21
N GLU A 42 16.13 1.42 -1.73
CA GLU A 42 15.91 1.62 -0.32
C GLU A 42 15.72 0.30 0.44
N ILE A 43 15.00 -0.65 -0.13
CA ILE A 43 14.87 -2.02 0.41
C ILE A 43 16.26 -2.66 0.55
N ARG A 44 17.11 -2.55 -0.48
CA ARG A 44 18.50 -3.06 -0.41
C ARG A 44 19.30 -2.38 0.71
N GLY A 45 19.12 -1.06 0.87
CA GLY A 45 19.76 -0.29 1.93
C GLY A 45 19.36 -0.72 3.34
N MET A 46 18.10 -1.17 3.52
CA MET A 46 17.61 -1.72 4.80
C MET A 46 18.16 -3.13 5.09
N ASN A 47 18.66 -3.84 4.10
CA ASN A 47 19.14 -5.23 4.21
C ASN A 47 18.10 -6.17 4.80
N MET A 48 16.84 -6.03 4.40
CA MET A 48 15.69 -6.82 4.83
C MET A 48 14.97 -7.43 3.63
N LEU A 49 14.28 -8.54 3.86
CA LEU A 49 13.52 -9.25 2.84
C LEU A 49 12.07 -8.73 2.79
N PRO A 50 11.57 -8.20 1.67
CA PRO A 50 10.16 -7.90 1.51
C PRO A 50 9.34 -9.18 1.54
N VAL A 51 8.22 -9.18 2.29
CA VAL A 51 7.36 -10.37 2.45
C VAL A 51 5.90 -10.13 2.05
N ALA A 52 5.48 -8.88 1.90
CA ALA A 52 4.14 -8.52 1.43
C ALA A 52 4.07 -7.06 0.98
N ILE A 53 3.09 -6.76 0.12
CA ILE A 53 2.65 -5.41 -0.22
C ILE A 53 1.25 -5.22 0.38
N PHE A 54 1.04 -4.12 1.10
CA PHE A 54 -0.25 -3.71 1.65
C PHE A 54 -0.75 -2.48 0.92
N LEU A 55 -2.03 -2.46 0.55
CA LEU A 55 -2.67 -1.34 -0.13
C LEU A 55 -3.73 -0.72 0.77
N THR A 56 -3.56 0.56 1.10
CA THR A 56 -4.60 1.30 1.84
C THR A 56 -5.84 1.53 0.99
N HIS A 57 -5.66 1.73 -0.32
CA HIS A 57 -6.72 1.80 -1.32
C HIS A 57 -6.14 1.68 -2.74
N GLY A 58 -7.01 1.61 -3.74
CA GLY A 58 -6.65 1.29 -5.11
C GLY A 58 -6.42 2.47 -6.04
N HIS A 59 -6.22 3.70 -5.58
CA HIS A 59 -5.89 4.79 -6.50
C HIS A 59 -4.51 4.59 -7.13
N PHE A 60 -4.39 5.03 -8.38
CA PHE A 60 -3.23 4.84 -9.25
C PHE A 60 -1.90 5.25 -8.62
N ASP A 61 -1.91 6.35 -7.86
CA ASP A 61 -0.72 6.90 -7.19
C ASP A 61 -0.31 6.13 -5.91
N HIS A 62 -1.12 5.17 -5.47
CA HIS A 62 -0.80 4.21 -4.40
C HIS A 62 -0.40 2.82 -4.90
N ILE A 63 -0.67 2.51 -6.19
CA ILE A 63 -0.49 1.15 -6.70
C ILE A 63 0.43 1.03 -7.93
N GLY A 64 0.93 2.14 -8.46
CA GLY A 64 1.63 2.15 -9.76
C GLY A 64 2.90 1.29 -9.83
N ALA A 65 3.60 1.05 -8.72
CA ALA A 65 4.78 0.18 -8.67
C ALA A 65 4.48 -1.25 -8.17
N VAL A 66 3.24 -1.56 -7.79
CA VAL A 66 2.85 -2.87 -7.21
C VAL A 66 3.23 -4.02 -8.11
N ARG A 67 2.82 -3.97 -9.38
CA ARG A 67 3.05 -5.05 -10.34
C ARG A 67 4.52 -5.42 -10.50
N GLU A 68 5.39 -4.41 -10.58
CA GLU A 68 6.81 -4.64 -10.73
C GLU A 68 7.42 -5.22 -9.46
N LEU A 69 7.16 -4.61 -8.30
CA LEU A 69 7.69 -5.08 -7.02
C LEU A 69 7.19 -6.48 -6.68
N GLN A 70 5.90 -6.77 -6.94
CA GLN A 70 5.35 -8.12 -6.78
C GLN A 70 6.09 -9.14 -7.64
N SER A 71 6.35 -8.80 -8.90
CA SER A 71 7.06 -9.70 -9.83
C SER A 71 8.51 -9.92 -9.44
N VAL A 72 9.20 -8.87 -8.96
CA VAL A 72 10.62 -8.94 -8.58
C VAL A 72 10.84 -9.75 -7.31
N TYR A 73 9.97 -9.57 -6.31
CA TYR A 73 10.13 -10.20 -5.01
C TYR A 73 9.30 -11.48 -4.82
N ASP A 74 8.38 -11.77 -5.73
CA ASP A 74 7.42 -12.90 -5.65
C ASP A 74 6.63 -12.89 -4.32
N ILE A 75 6.07 -11.73 -3.98
CA ILE A 75 5.38 -11.49 -2.70
C ILE A 75 3.88 -11.24 -2.88
N PRO A 76 3.04 -11.62 -1.89
CA PRO A 76 1.62 -11.38 -1.94
C PRO A 76 1.25 -9.90 -1.81
N VAL A 77 0.18 -9.50 -2.50
CA VAL A 77 -0.51 -8.22 -2.31
C VAL A 77 -1.73 -8.45 -1.42
N ILE A 78 -1.89 -7.58 -0.43
CA ILE A 78 -2.97 -7.57 0.55
C ILE A 78 -3.75 -6.25 0.39
N ALA A 79 -5.05 -6.34 0.28
CA ALA A 79 -5.94 -5.17 0.13
C ALA A 79 -7.20 -5.34 0.97
N GLY A 80 -7.92 -4.25 1.25
CA GLY A 80 -9.23 -4.33 1.88
C GLY A 80 -10.28 -5.02 1.00
N ARG A 81 -11.33 -5.56 1.60
CA ARG A 81 -12.41 -6.30 0.90
C ARG A 81 -13.03 -5.49 -0.24
N GLY A 82 -13.19 -4.19 -0.09
CA GLY A 82 -13.70 -3.30 -1.14
C GLY A 82 -12.86 -3.30 -2.42
N GLY A 83 -11.55 -3.59 -2.30
CA GLY A 83 -10.63 -3.69 -3.43
C GLY A 83 -10.96 -4.80 -4.42
N GLU A 84 -11.74 -5.82 -4.00
CA GLU A 84 -12.14 -6.91 -4.91
C GLU A 84 -12.94 -6.42 -6.14
N SER A 85 -13.73 -5.38 -5.98
CA SER A 85 -14.44 -4.72 -7.09
C SER A 85 -13.71 -3.49 -7.61
N PHE A 86 -13.15 -2.68 -6.72
CA PHE A 86 -12.51 -1.40 -7.04
C PHE A 86 -11.31 -1.58 -8.00
N LEU A 87 -10.41 -2.50 -7.70
CA LEU A 87 -9.20 -2.75 -8.49
C LEU A 87 -9.46 -3.39 -9.87
N LYS A 88 -10.71 -3.72 -10.20
CA LYS A 88 -11.11 -4.19 -11.54
C LYS A 88 -11.63 -3.07 -12.44
N ASP A 89 -11.84 -1.88 -11.91
CA ASP A 89 -12.42 -0.74 -12.62
C ASP A 89 -11.37 0.37 -12.75
N TYR A 90 -10.69 0.38 -13.88
CA TYR A 90 -9.67 1.40 -14.16
C TYR A 90 -10.22 2.84 -14.08
N GLY A 91 -11.48 3.05 -14.41
CA GLY A 91 -12.12 4.36 -14.30
C GLY A 91 -12.27 4.87 -12.86
N LYS A 92 -12.28 3.94 -11.88
CA LYS A 92 -12.23 4.27 -10.45
C LYS A 92 -10.79 4.45 -9.94
N ILE A 93 -9.86 3.66 -10.48
CA ILE A 93 -8.44 3.68 -10.10
C ILE A 93 -7.78 5.00 -10.49
N ALA A 94 -8.02 5.47 -11.72
CA ALA A 94 -7.30 6.59 -12.30
C ALA A 94 -8.25 7.62 -12.93
N PRO A 95 -8.03 8.93 -12.68
CA PRO A 95 -8.79 9.96 -13.34
C PRO A 95 -8.45 9.98 -14.84
N LYS A 96 -9.39 10.44 -15.63
CA LYS A 96 -9.21 10.60 -17.09
C LYS A 96 -7.98 11.50 -17.39
N GLY A 97 -7.07 11.00 -18.20
CA GLY A 97 -5.82 11.68 -18.55
C GLY A 97 -4.61 11.25 -17.72
N ALA A 98 -4.77 10.35 -16.74
CA ALA A 98 -3.65 9.78 -16.00
C ALA A 98 -2.91 8.66 -16.77
N GLU A 99 -3.45 8.20 -17.89
CA GLU A 99 -2.95 7.04 -18.66
C GLU A 99 -1.51 7.23 -19.17
N GLU A 100 -1.07 8.48 -19.36
CA GLU A 100 0.27 8.79 -19.82
C GLU A 100 1.34 8.44 -18.76
N TYR A 101 1.00 8.66 -17.48
CA TYR A 101 1.93 8.44 -16.35
C TYR A 101 1.67 7.11 -15.66
N PHE A 102 0.43 6.67 -15.67
CA PHE A 102 -0.04 5.45 -15.00
C PHE A 102 -0.85 4.59 -15.98
N PRO A 103 -0.20 3.92 -16.92
CA PRO A 103 -0.89 3.10 -17.92
C PRO A 103 -1.64 1.95 -17.25
N GLU A 104 -2.84 1.64 -17.76
CA GLU A 104 -3.72 0.59 -17.24
C GLU A 104 -3.00 -0.74 -17.04
N SER A 105 -2.03 -1.05 -17.90
CA SER A 105 -1.25 -2.29 -17.82
C SER A 105 -0.45 -2.43 -16.52
N LEU A 106 -0.11 -1.35 -15.83
CA LEU A 106 0.57 -1.37 -14.54
C LEU A 106 -0.41 -1.56 -13.37
N MET A 107 -1.69 -1.26 -13.57
CA MET A 107 -2.73 -1.33 -12.55
C MET A 107 -3.35 -2.72 -12.40
N HIS A 108 -2.94 -3.70 -13.23
CA HIS A 108 -3.42 -5.07 -13.15
C HIS A 108 -2.36 -5.98 -12.53
N PHE A 109 -2.65 -6.46 -11.35
CA PHE A 109 -1.83 -7.40 -10.60
C PHE A 109 -2.73 -8.33 -9.75
N PRO A 110 -2.30 -9.55 -9.44
CA PRO A 110 -3.07 -10.45 -8.59
C PRO A 110 -3.00 -9.99 -7.13
N VAL A 111 -4.17 -9.85 -6.50
CA VAL A 111 -4.28 -9.68 -5.04
C VAL A 111 -4.41 -11.05 -4.41
N ALA A 112 -3.50 -11.39 -3.51
CA ALA A 112 -3.45 -12.70 -2.88
C ALA A 112 -4.47 -12.84 -1.75
N ARG A 113 -4.80 -11.73 -1.07
CA ARG A 113 -5.73 -11.71 0.05
C ARG A 113 -6.48 -10.40 0.15
N TYR A 114 -7.80 -10.49 0.31
CA TYR A 114 -8.64 -9.38 0.73
C TYR A 114 -8.97 -9.54 2.22
N VAL A 115 -8.71 -8.49 3.01
CA VAL A 115 -8.95 -8.47 4.45
C VAL A 115 -10.28 -7.81 4.77
N ASP A 116 -10.93 -8.30 5.82
CA ASP A 116 -12.19 -7.77 6.31
C ASP A 116 -11.98 -6.73 7.43
N ASP A 117 -13.05 -6.02 7.79
CA ASP A 117 -13.01 -5.06 8.89
C ASP A 117 -12.67 -5.75 10.22
N GLU A 118 -11.86 -5.09 11.03
CA GLU A 118 -11.33 -5.59 12.30
C GLU A 118 -10.52 -6.92 12.20
N GLU A 119 -10.16 -7.34 10.98
CA GLU A 119 -9.38 -8.56 10.78
C GLU A 119 -7.95 -8.38 11.30
N LEU A 120 -7.48 -9.37 12.06
CA LEU A 120 -6.10 -9.45 12.52
C LEU A 120 -5.29 -10.35 11.61
N VAL A 121 -4.20 -9.85 11.07
CA VAL A 121 -3.23 -10.60 10.25
C VAL A 121 -1.84 -10.47 10.84
N GLU A 122 -0.93 -11.36 10.42
CA GLU A 122 0.47 -11.30 10.83
C GLU A 122 1.39 -11.37 9.61
N TYR A 123 2.28 -10.36 9.47
CA TYR A 123 3.30 -10.31 8.43
C TYR A 123 4.59 -9.70 8.97
N ALA A 124 5.74 -10.18 8.53
CA ALA A 124 7.07 -9.77 9.03
C ALA A 124 7.21 -9.84 10.56
N GLY A 125 6.40 -10.68 11.24
CA GLY A 125 6.34 -10.75 12.70
C GLY A 125 5.60 -9.56 13.35
N PHE A 126 4.82 -8.79 12.57
CA PHE A 126 3.94 -7.76 13.10
C PHE A 126 2.50 -8.26 13.16
N PRO A 127 1.82 -8.21 14.31
CA PRO A 127 0.36 -8.24 14.34
C PRO A 127 -0.17 -6.93 13.73
N ILE A 128 -1.13 -7.03 12.81
CA ILE A 128 -1.71 -5.90 12.09
C ILE A 128 -3.21 -6.02 12.14
N THR A 129 -3.89 -5.04 12.70
CA THR A 129 -5.36 -4.94 12.64
C THR A 129 -5.75 -4.12 11.41
N CYS A 130 -6.62 -4.68 10.59
CA CYS A 130 -7.13 -4.05 9.38
C CYS A 130 -8.47 -3.39 9.70
N PHE A 131 -8.63 -2.09 9.43
CA PHE A 131 -9.89 -1.38 9.61
C PHE A 131 -10.41 -0.94 8.25
N ALA A 132 -11.61 -1.37 7.88
CA ALA A 132 -12.30 -0.83 6.72
C ALA A 132 -12.71 0.62 6.99
N THR A 133 -12.22 1.55 6.19
CA THR A 133 -12.45 2.99 6.34
C THR A 133 -12.93 3.60 5.02
N PRO A 134 -14.07 3.14 4.48
CA PRO A 134 -14.61 3.69 3.24
C PRO A 134 -14.97 5.17 3.41
N GLY A 135 -14.76 5.96 2.36
CA GLY A 135 -15.02 7.40 2.37
C GLY A 135 -14.30 8.09 1.23
N HIS A 136 -12.97 8.19 1.28
CA HIS A 136 -12.16 8.65 0.15
C HIS A 136 -12.33 7.72 -1.06
N THR A 137 -12.25 6.41 -0.81
CA THR A 137 -12.62 5.35 -1.75
C THR A 137 -13.50 4.30 -1.06
N GLU A 138 -14.18 3.48 -1.87
CA GLU A 138 -15.00 2.36 -1.36
C GLU A 138 -14.15 1.27 -0.69
N ASP A 139 -12.88 1.14 -1.08
CA ASP A 139 -11.94 0.14 -0.62
C ASP A 139 -10.97 0.63 0.45
N GLY A 140 -11.13 1.86 0.92
CA GLY A 140 -10.28 2.47 1.94
C GLY A 140 -10.09 1.57 3.14
N THR A 141 -8.81 1.36 3.51
CA THR A 141 -8.42 0.47 4.62
C THR A 141 -7.26 1.08 5.38
N CYS A 142 -7.38 1.16 6.69
CA CYS A 142 -6.28 1.56 7.57
C CYS A 142 -5.62 0.32 8.19
N PHE A 143 -4.30 0.32 8.27
CA PHE A 143 -3.52 -0.76 8.89
C PHE A 143 -2.93 -0.30 10.21
N PHE A 144 -3.39 -0.87 11.31
CA PHE A 144 -2.92 -0.55 12.65
C PHE A 144 -1.95 -1.60 13.16
N PHE A 145 -0.78 -1.16 13.57
CA PHE A 145 0.29 -1.97 14.17
C PHE A 145 0.26 -1.75 15.69
N PRO A 146 -0.46 -2.57 16.46
CA PRO A 146 -0.73 -2.29 17.86
C PRO A 146 0.52 -2.28 18.73
N THR A 147 1.48 -3.13 18.45
CA THR A 147 2.75 -3.19 19.21
C THR A 147 3.58 -1.92 19.04
N GLU A 148 3.49 -1.29 17.87
CA GLU A 148 4.19 -0.05 17.52
C GLU A 148 3.38 1.20 17.85
N THR A 149 2.07 1.03 18.03
CA THR A 149 1.10 2.12 18.18
C THR A 149 1.12 3.04 16.95
N ILE A 150 1.17 2.44 15.72
CA ILE A 150 1.26 3.16 14.45
C ILE A 150 0.08 2.77 13.58
N LEU A 151 -0.51 3.76 12.92
CA LEU A 151 -1.59 3.61 11.95
C LEU A 151 -1.11 4.11 10.58
N PHE A 152 -1.19 3.27 9.57
CA PHE A 152 -1.06 3.66 8.17
C PHE A 152 -2.46 3.87 7.61
N SER A 153 -2.81 5.12 7.36
CA SER A 153 -4.19 5.53 7.04
C SER A 153 -4.42 5.83 5.56
N GLY A 154 -3.38 5.82 4.73
CA GLY A 154 -3.50 6.28 3.35
C GLY A 154 -4.18 7.64 3.30
N ASP A 155 -5.12 7.80 2.39
CA ASP A 155 -5.88 9.03 2.19
C ASP A 155 -7.13 9.16 3.08
N THR A 156 -7.26 8.32 4.11
CA THR A 156 -8.33 8.47 5.11
C THR A 156 -8.06 9.62 6.07
N LEU A 157 -6.84 9.72 6.62
CA LEU A 157 -6.44 10.76 7.58
C LEU A 157 -5.12 11.41 7.17
N PHE A 158 -5.10 12.74 7.16
CA PHE A 158 -3.91 13.56 6.99
C PHE A 158 -3.63 14.39 8.24
N MET A 159 -2.47 15.01 8.31
CA MET A 159 -2.19 16.00 9.36
C MET A 159 -3.16 17.18 9.22
N GLU A 160 -4.03 17.37 10.23
CA GLU A 160 -5.03 18.43 10.29
C GLU A 160 -6.14 18.35 9.20
N SER A 161 -6.29 17.21 8.51
CA SER A 161 -7.28 17.04 7.45
C SER A 161 -7.72 15.58 7.30
N VAL A 162 -8.66 15.35 6.40
CA VAL A 162 -9.11 14.03 5.94
C VAL A 162 -9.12 13.99 4.42
N GLY A 163 -9.11 12.79 3.86
CA GLY A 163 -9.26 12.60 2.41
C GLY A 163 -10.58 13.18 1.89
N ARG A 164 -10.56 13.66 0.66
CA ARG A 164 -11.79 14.12 -0.01
C ARG A 164 -12.74 12.92 -0.23
N THR A 165 -14.05 13.20 -0.19
CA THR A 165 -15.10 12.16 -0.31
C THR A 165 -16.09 12.44 -1.45
N ASP A 166 -15.67 13.28 -2.41
CA ASP A 166 -16.48 13.74 -3.54
C ASP A 166 -15.95 13.20 -4.89
N LEU A 167 -15.33 12.03 -4.85
CA LEU A 167 -14.76 11.33 -6.01
C LEU A 167 -15.77 10.39 -6.66
#